data_4ac8453012c026f6dd8df90a5841b6fd
#
_entry.id   4ac8453012c026f6dd8df90a5841b6fd
#
_cell.length_a   1.000
_cell.length_b   1.000
_cell.length_c   1.000
_cell.angle_alpha   90.00
_cell.angle_beta   90.00
_cell.angle_gamma   90.00
#
_symmetry.space_group_name_H-M   'P 1'
#
loop_
_entity.id
_entity.type
_entity.pdbx_description
1 polymer ?
#
loop_
_entity_poly.entity_id
_entity_poly.type
_entity_poly.pdbx_seq_one_letter_code
_entity_poly.pdbx_strand_id
1 'polypeptide(L)'
;MRLDVYLAEKGFFDTRTKAKQAVERGEVYIDGKQANKASAEMIWEKNYLIERVCEEDFVSLGGFKLSKAIKDFGINVEGLCAADVGASTGGFTDCLLKNGAKRVYAVDLNDGLLHNRLKLDDKVVSVIKNAKDLERGDFGERIDFLTADLSFISATLVLPVFYNLLD
;
A
#
# COMPACT_ATOMS: atom_id res chain seq x y z
N MET A 1 13.04 23.93 -16.79
CA MET A 1 13.48 23.27 -15.52
C MET A 1 12.67 21.99 -15.36
N ARG A 2 13.26 20.92 -14.78
CA ARG A 2 12.54 19.66 -14.53
C ARG A 2 11.52 19.81 -13.39
N LEU A 3 10.41 19.09 -13.47
CA LEU A 3 9.34 19.12 -12.47
C LEU A 3 9.83 18.73 -11.07
N ASP A 4 10.64 17.66 -10.94
CA ASP A 4 11.18 17.21 -9.66
C ASP A 4 12.05 18.28 -8.97
N VAL A 5 12.77 19.08 -9.76
CA VAL A 5 13.57 20.21 -9.28
C VAL A 5 12.64 21.38 -8.91
N TYR A 6 11.69 21.72 -9.79
CA TYR A 6 10.71 22.79 -9.56
C TYR A 6 9.96 22.58 -8.23
N LEU A 7 9.45 21.38 -8.00
CA LEU A 7 8.70 21.04 -6.78
C LEU A 7 9.55 21.16 -5.51
N ALA A 8 10.83 20.76 -5.56
CA ALA A 8 11.72 20.87 -4.41
C ALA A 8 12.11 22.34 -4.14
N GLU A 9 12.47 23.11 -5.17
CA GLU A 9 12.89 24.49 -5.01
C GLU A 9 11.74 25.45 -4.65
N LYS A 10 10.51 25.13 -5.06
CA LYS A 10 9.31 25.87 -4.64
C LYS A 10 8.79 25.46 -3.25
N GLY A 11 9.46 24.50 -2.57
CA GLY A 11 9.12 24.09 -1.20
C GLY A 11 7.94 23.13 -1.07
N PHE A 12 7.46 22.55 -2.18
CA PHE A 12 6.42 21.51 -2.11
C PHE A 12 6.94 20.19 -1.53
N PHE A 13 8.24 19.94 -1.63
CA PHE A 13 8.95 18.79 -1.08
C PHE A 13 10.31 19.19 -0.52
N ASP A 14 10.74 18.55 0.57
CA ASP A 14 12.03 18.83 1.22
C ASP A 14 13.24 18.48 0.32
N THR A 15 13.07 17.51 -0.58
CA THR A 15 14.14 17.04 -1.48
C THR A 15 13.60 16.71 -2.85
N ARG A 16 14.47 16.85 -3.87
CA ARG A 16 14.19 16.41 -5.23
C ARG A 16 13.82 14.92 -5.34
N THR A 17 14.45 14.08 -4.52
CA THR A 17 14.16 12.64 -4.50
C THR A 17 12.73 12.36 -4.04
N LYS A 18 12.27 13.03 -2.97
CA LYS A 18 10.88 12.94 -2.50
C LYS A 18 9.90 13.45 -3.56
N ALA A 19 10.20 14.57 -4.20
CA ALA A 19 9.39 15.11 -5.29
C ALA A 19 9.27 14.13 -6.46
N LYS A 20 10.38 13.53 -6.89
CA LYS A 20 10.40 12.52 -7.95
C LYS A 20 9.52 11.32 -7.59
N GLN A 21 9.67 10.76 -6.39
CA GLN A 21 8.88 9.63 -5.91
C GLN A 21 7.39 9.96 -5.84
N ALA A 22 7.02 11.15 -5.38
CA ALA A 22 5.63 11.59 -5.33
C ALA A 22 5.00 11.68 -6.73
N VAL A 23 5.72 12.18 -7.72
CA VAL A 23 5.25 12.19 -9.12
C VAL A 23 5.11 10.77 -9.67
N GLU A 24 6.07 9.88 -9.39
CA GLU A 24 6.03 8.48 -9.83
C GLU A 24 4.88 7.71 -9.18
N ARG A 25 4.46 8.07 -7.97
CA ARG A 25 3.28 7.52 -7.29
C ARG A 25 1.95 8.15 -7.72
N GLY A 26 2.02 9.20 -8.57
CA GLY A 26 0.81 9.90 -9.03
C GLY A 26 0.16 10.82 -8.00
N GLU A 27 0.91 11.24 -6.98
CA GLU A 27 0.44 12.11 -5.89
C GLU A 27 0.42 13.61 -6.27
N VAL A 28 1.01 13.97 -7.41
CA VAL A 28 1.17 15.38 -7.82
C VAL A 28 0.24 15.70 -8.98
N TYR A 29 -0.54 16.75 -8.83
CA TYR A 29 -1.38 17.33 -9.87
C TYR A 29 -0.92 18.75 -10.18
N ILE A 30 -0.93 19.10 -11.46
CA ILE A 30 -0.54 20.41 -11.99
C ILE A 30 -1.69 20.94 -12.82
N ASP A 31 -2.25 22.08 -12.43
CA ASP A 31 -3.41 22.68 -13.09
C ASP A 31 -4.56 21.65 -13.26
N GLY A 32 -4.82 20.84 -12.24
CA GLY A 32 -5.85 19.79 -12.19
C GLY A 32 -5.53 18.51 -12.98
N LYS A 33 -4.31 18.36 -13.55
CA LYS A 33 -3.87 17.16 -14.28
C LYS A 33 -2.79 16.44 -13.54
N GLN A 34 -2.93 15.11 -13.41
CA GLN A 34 -1.91 14.27 -12.78
C GLN A 34 -0.58 14.36 -13.54
N ALA A 35 0.49 14.62 -12.80
CA ALA A 35 1.85 14.62 -13.33
C ALA A 35 2.36 13.19 -13.51
N ASN A 36 2.73 12.81 -14.73
CA ASN A 36 3.15 11.45 -15.05
C ASN A 36 4.67 11.27 -15.21
N LYS A 37 5.42 12.37 -15.24
CA LYS A 37 6.88 12.35 -15.45
C LYS A 37 7.58 13.39 -14.58
N ALA A 38 8.44 12.94 -13.67
CA ALA A 38 9.26 13.82 -12.84
C ALA A 38 10.26 14.68 -13.66
N SER A 39 10.58 14.26 -14.88
CA SER A 39 11.43 15.00 -15.83
C SER A 39 10.65 15.96 -16.72
N ALA A 40 9.34 16.12 -16.55
CA ALA A 40 8.56 17.09 -17.34
C ALA A 40 9.15 18.49 -17.21
N GLU A 41 9.12 19.25 -18.31
CA GLU A 41 9.64 20.61 -18.32
C GLU A 41 8.66 21.61 -17.73
N MET A 42 9.14 22.42 -16.79
CA MET A 42 8.39 23.48 -16.11
C MET A 42 9.03 24.83 -16.40
N ILE A 43 8.21 25.86 -16.53
CA ILE A 43 8.65 27.26 -16.67
C ILE A 43 8.68 27.86 -15.27
N TRP A 44 9.86 28.35 -14.83
CA TRP A 44 10.07 28.82 -13.45
C TRP A 44 9.17 30.00 -13.08
N GLU A 45 8.99 30.93 -13.99
CA GLU A 45 8.22 32.16 -13.79
C GLU A 45 6.69 31.94 -13.83
N LYS A 46 6.27 30.77 -14.32
CA LYS A 46 4.86 30.45 -14.39
C LYS A 46 4.34 29.94 -13.04
N ASN A 47 3.25 30.52 -12.57
CA ASN A 47 2.53 30.00 -11.39
C ASN A 47 1.62 28.87 -11.83
N TYR A 48 1.96 27.67 -11.40
CA TYR A 48 1.11 26.48 -11.58
C TYR A 48 0.32 26.24 -10.31
N LEU A 49 -0.94 25.82 -10.44
CA LEU A 49 -1.68 25.25 -9.33
C LEU A 49 -1.12 23.84 -9.07
N ILE A 50 -0.34 23.70 -8.00
CA ILE A 50 0.21 22.42 -7.57
C ILE A 50 -0.65 21.88 -6.45
N GLU A 51 -1.27 20.75 -6.69
CA GLU A 51 -2.03 20.01 -5.69
C GLU A 51 -1.28 18.73 -5.35
N ARG A 52 -1.12 18.46 -4.07
CA ARG A 52 -0.56 17.23 -3.56
C ARG A 52 -1.68 16.40 -2.94
N VAL A 53 -1.96 15.27 -3.52
CA VAL A 53 -2.81 14.26 -2.89
C VAL A 53 -1.91 13.44 -1.99
N CYS A 54 -1.68 13.92 -0.77
CA CYS A 54 -1.03 13.13 0.27
C CYS A 54 -2.02 12.06 0.73
N GLU A 55 -1.98 10.90 0.11
CA GLU A 55 -2.38 9.71 0.81
C GLU A 55 -1.30 9.45 1.86
N GLU A 56 -1.72 9.17 3.09
CA GLU A 56 -0.88 9.02 4.28
C GLU A 56 0.36 8.15 4.02
N ASP A 57 1.50 8.51 4.64
CA ASP A 57 2.76 7.77 4.52
C ASP A 57 2.60 6.32 4.99
N PHE A 58 2.47 5.39 4.05
CA PHE A 58 2.50 3.96 4.32
C PHE A 58 3.91 3.50 4.65
N VAL A 59 4.03 2.41 5.41
CA VAL A 59 5.32 1.82 5.77
C VAL A 59 6.14 1.37 4.55
N SER A 60 5.48 1.15 3.40
CA SER A 60 6.14 0.85 2.12
C SER A 60 5.29 1.24 0.93
N LEU A 61 5.89 1.23 -0.28
CA LEU A 61 5.22 1.54 -1.55
C LEU A 61 4.02 0.63 -1.86
N GLY A 62 4.00 -0.59 -1.31
CA GLY A 62 2.86 -1.51 -1.45
C GLY A 62 1.55 -0.90 -0.97
N GLY A 63 1.60 -0.09 0.09
CA GLY A 63 0.40 0.59 0.63
C GLY A 63 -0.31 1.47 -0.39
N PHE A 64 0.42 2.19 -1.22
CA PHE A 64 -0.16 3.01 -2.30
C PHE A 64 -0.83 2.17 -3.38
N LYS A 65 -0.28 0.98 -3.67
CA LYS A 65 -0.85 0.04 -4.64
C LYS A 65 -2.23 -0.44 -4.19
N LEU A 66 -2.35 -0.84 -2.93
CA LEU A 66 -3.62 -1.28 -2.36
C LEU A 66 -4.60 -0.12 -2.18
N SER A 67 -4.15 1.04 -1.70
CA SER A 67 -4.97 2.25 -1.56
C SER A 67 -5.63 2.62 -2.87
N LYS A 68 -4.87 2.60 -3.98
CA LYS A 68 -5.43 2.83 -5.30
C LYS A 68 -6.50 1.80 -5.67
N ALA A 69 -6.25 0.52 -5.43
CA ALA A 69 -7.22 -0.55 -5.73
C ALA A 69 -8.51 -0.40 -4.91
N ILE A 70 -8.39 -0.11 -3.61
CA ILE A 70 -9.54 0.16 -2.72
C ILE A 70 -10.40 1.29 -3.28
N LYS A 71 -9.76 2.40 -3.69
CA LYS A 71 -10.44 3.56 -4.25
C LYS A 71 -11.10 3.26 -5.61
N ASP A 72 -10.33 2.68 -6.53
CA ASP A 72 -10.79 2.45 -7.91
C ASP A 72 -11.94 1.43 -7.97
N PHE A 73 -11.94 0.45 -7.08
CA PHE A 73 -12.98 -0.58 -7.01
C PHE A 73 -14.08 -0.32 -5.97
N GLY A 74 -14.00 0.78 -5.23
CA GLY A 74 -14.98 1.11 -4.19
C GLY A 74 -15.05 0.07 -3.06
N ILE A 75 -13.91 -0.51 -2.68
CA ILE A 75 -13.85 -1.56 -1.65
C ILE A 75 -13.96 -0.89 -0.28
N ASN A 76 -14.82 -1.44 0.59
CA ASN A 76 -14.90 -1.04 1.99
C ASN A 76 -14.37 -2.17 2.89
N VAL A 77 -13.33 -1.88 3.67
CA VAL A 77 -12.72 -2.83 4.61
C VAL A 77 -12.94 -2.45 6.07
N GLU A 78 -13.71 -1.40 6.32
CA GLU A 78 -14.00 -0.91 7.68
C GLU A 78 -14.67 -1.99 8.53
N GLY A 79 -14.10 -2.26 9.70
CA GLY A 79 -14.60 -3.25 10.64
C GLY A 79 -14.33 -4.71 10.25
N LEU A 80 -13.75 -4.98 9.10
CA LEU A 80 -13.46 -6.33 8.61
C LEU A 80 -12.20 -6.90 9.25
N CYS A 81 -12.18 -8.23 9.37
CA CYS A 81 -11.00 -9.02 9.66
C CYS A 81 -10.32 -9.40 8.33
N ALA A 82 -9.10 -8.95 8.12
CA ALA A 82 -8.41 -9.12 6.86
C ALA A 82 -7.16 -10.01 7.00
N ALA A 83 -6.81 -10.72 5.92
CA ALA A 83 -5.53 -11.38 5.76
C ALA A 83 -4.73 -10.70 4.63
N ASP A 84 -3.50 -10.33 4.92
CA ASP A 84 -2.52 -9.79 3.97
C ASP A 84 -1.48 -10.88 3.68
N VAL A 85 -1.61 -11.58 2.56
CA VAL A 85 -0.77 -12.73 2.22
C VAL A 85 0.39 -12.28 1.34
N GLY A 86 1.61 -12.49 1.83
CA GLY A 86 2.82 -11.89 1.29
C GLY A 86 3.04 -10.48 1.86
N ALA A 87 2.85 -10.32 3.16
CA ALA A 87 2.85 -9.02 3.82
C ALA A 87 4.18 -8.26 3.70
N SER A 88 5.31 -8.96 3.65
CA SER A 88 6.66 -8.37 3.54
C SER A 88 6.87 -7.26 4.59
N THR A 89 7.15 -6.04 4.18
CA THR A 89 7.31 -4.89 5.08
C THR A 89 6.00 -4.37 5.66
N GLY A 90 4.86 -4.83 5.17
CA GLY A 90 3.53 -4.50 5.69
C GLY A 90 2.83 -3.33 5.02
N GLY A 91 3.18 -3.01 3.77
CA GLY A 91 2.52 -1.92 3.05
C GLY A 91 1.01 -2.12 2.91
N PHE A 92 0.57 -3.33 2.53
CA PHE A 92 -0.85 -3.66 2.44
C PHE A 92 -1.49 -3.71 3.83
N THR A 93 -0.82 -4.32 4.80
CA THR A 93 -1.27 -4.35 6.21
C THR A 93 -1.55 -2.94 6.74
N ASP A 94 -0.62 -2.00 6.55
CA ASP A 94 -0.78 -0.60 6.97
C ASP A 94 -1.94 0.10 6.25
N CYS A 95 -2.10 -0.17 4.95
CA CYS A 95 -3.21 0.36 4.17
C CYS A 95 -4.57 -0.16 4.67
N LEU A 96 -4.69 -1.45 4.97
CA LEU A 96 -5.90 -2.05 5.53
C LEU A 96 -6.28 -1.43 6.86
N LEU A 97 -5.31 -1.26 7.78
CA LEU A 97 -5.53 -0.62 9.08
C LEU A 97 -6.01 0.83 8.93
N LYS A 98 -5.39 1.61 8.05
CA LYS A 98 -5.77 3.00 7.78
C LYS A 98 -7.14 3.15 7.13
N ASN A 99 -7.61 2.12 6.44
CA ASN A 99 -8.96 2.04 5.91
C ASN A 99 -9.96 1.40 6.91
N GLY A 100 -9.59 1.25 8.18
CA GLY A 100 -10.49 0.87 9.26
C GLY A 100 -10.66 -0.62 9.46
N ALA A 101 -9.80 -1.47 8.91
CA ALA A 101 -9.85 -2.91 9.23
C ALA A 101 -9.78 -3.14 10.74
N LYS A 102 -10.64 -4.02 11.25
CA LYS A 102 -10.71 -4.39 12.66
C LYS A 102 -9.44 -5.10 13.12
N ARG A 103 -8.95 -6.00 12.27
CA ARG A 103 -7.74 -6.81 12.49
C ARG A 103 -7.12 -7.20 11.17
N VAL A 104 -5.79 -7.30 11.12
CA VAL A 104 -5.06 -7.75 9.95
C VAL A 104 -4.09 -8.87 10.34
N TYR A 105 -4.25 -10.03 9.71
CA TYR A 105 -3.30 -11.12 9.78
C TYR A 105 -2.26 -10.94 8.68
N ALA A 106 -1.05 -10.53 9.07
CA ALA A 106 0.09 -10.36 8.17
C ALA A 106 0.80 -11.70 7.98
N VAL A 107 0.57 -12.32 6.83
CA VAL A 107 1.10 -13.65 6.50
C VAL A 107 2.34 -13.50 5.64
N ASP A 108 3.44 -14.10 6.08
CA ASP A 108 4.68 -14.19 5.29
C ASP A 108 5.50 -15.42 5.73
N LEU A 109 6.52 -15.77 4.96
CA LEU A 109 7.49 -16.80 5.35
C LEU A 109 8.47 -16.30 6.42
N ASN A 110 8.58 -14.98 6.59
CA ASN A 110 9.52 -14.34 7.49
C ASN A 110 8.91 -13.07 8.12
N ASP A 111 8.66 -13.11 9.41
CA ASP A 111 8.15 -11.96 10.17
C ASP A 111 9.20 -10.85 10.39
N GLY A 112 10.47 -11.15 10.18
CA GLY A 112 11.57 -10.19 10.33
C GLY A 112 11.45 -8.99 9.40
N LEU A 113 10.73 -9.10 8.30
CA LEU A 113 10.52 -8.04 7.31
C LEU A 113 9.46 -7.03 7.74
N LEU A 114 8.47 -7.44 8.53
CA LEU A 114 7.36 -6.56 8.92
C LEU A 114 7.86 -5.36 9.71
N HIS A 115 7.38 -4.17 9.34
CA HIS A 115 7.79 -2.91 9.96
C HIS A 115 7.47 -2.89 11.47
N ASN A 116 8.39 -2.38 12.31
CA ASN A 116 8.26 -2.42 13.77
C ASN A 116 6.98 -1.75 14.29
N ARG A 117 6.51 -0.68 13.65
CA ARG A 117 5.24 -0.02 14.00
C ARG A 117 4.06 -0.98 13.91
N LEU A 118 4.04 -1.84 12.89
CA LEU A 118 2.98 -2.82 12.68
C LEU A 118 3.10 -4.01 13.64
N LYS A 119 4.33 -4.42 13.98
CA LYS A 119 4.55 -5.48 14.98
C LYS A 119 4.06 -5.10 16.37
N LEU A 120 4.03 -3.80 16.67
CA LEU A 120 3.58 -3.26 17.95
C LEU A 120 2.09 -2.90 17.97
N ASP A 121 1.42 -2.96 16.83
CA ASP A 121 -0.02 -2.68 16.73
C ASP A 121 -0.82 -3.91 17.16
N ASP A 122 -1.69 -3.77 18.14
CA ASP A 122 -2.53 -4.84 18.71
C ASP A 122 -3.57 -5.40 17.72
N LYS A 123 -3.83 -4.68 16.63
CA LYS A 123 -4.68 -5.11 15.53
C LYS A 123 -3.96 -5.99 14.50
N VAL A 124 -2.63 -6.12 14.60
CA VAL A 124 -1.83 -6.91 13.67
C VAL A 124 -1.40 -8.22 14.31
N VAL A 125 -1.62 -9.30 13.60
CA VAL A 125 -1.19 -10.65 13.99
C VAL A 125 -0.28 -11.20 12.90
N SER A 126 0.97 -11.49 13.24
CA SER A 126 1.90 -12.16 12.31
C SER A 126 1.59 -13.65 12.22
N VAL A 127 1.49 -14.16 11.00
CA VAL A 127 1.35 -15.60 10.69
C VAL A 127 2.52 -16.03 9.80
N ILE A 128 3.41 -16.85 10.34
CA ILE A 128 4.60 -17.34 9.60
C ILE A 128 4.24 -18.65 8.94
N LYS A 129 3.80 -18.58 7.68
CA LYS A 129 3.38 -19.76 6.94
C LYS A 129 3.43 -19.50 5.43
N ASN A 130 3.61 -20.56 4.64
CA ASN A 130 3.52 -20.47 3.19
C ASN A 130 2.07 -20.28 2.76
N ALA A 131 1.82 -19.41 1.79
CA ALA A 131 0.48 -19.11 1.27
C ALA A 131 -0.31 -20.34 0.81
N LYS A 132 0.37 -21.34 0.26
CA LYS A 132 -0.25 -22.61 -0.23
C LYS A 132 -0.70 -23.55 0.89
N ASP A 133 -0.18 -23.36 2.11
CA ASP A 133 -0.39 -24.24 3.25
C ASP A 133 -1.31 -23.61 4.31
N LEU A 134 -1.91 -22.45 4.00
CA LEU A 134 -2.81 -21.75 4.91
C LEU A 134 -4.10 -22.52 5.14
N GLU A 135 -4.54 -22.51 6.38
CA GLU A 135 -5.78 -23.14 6.85
C GLU A 135 -6.56 -22.15 7.74
N ARG A 136 -7.86 -22.37 7.89
CA ARG A 136 -8.69 -21.53 8.78
C ARG A 136 -8.17 -21.50 10.22
N GLY A 137 -7.59 -22.61 10.69
CA GLY A 137 -7.01 -22.72 12.02
C GLY A 137 -5.78 -21.84 12.30
N ASP A 138 -5.18 -21.26 11.25
CA ASP A 138 -4.06 -20.32 11.39
C ASP A 138 -4.52 -18.93 11.86
N PHE A 139 -5.82 -18.68 11.81
CA PHE A 139 -6.45 -17.41 12.13
C PHE A 139 -7.32 -17.54 13.39
N GLY A 140 -7.24 -16.58 14.29
CA GLY A 140 -8.04 -16.59 15.53
C GLY A 140 -9.53 -16.27 15.31
N GLU A 141 -9.89 -15.81 14.14
CA GLU A 141 -11.25 -15.44 13.75
C GLU A 141 -11.46 -15.64 12.24
N ARG A 142 -12.71 -15.55 11.78
CA ARG A 142 -13.04 -15.66 10.35
C ARG A 142 -12.40 -14.50 9.58
N ILE A 143 -11.85 -14.82 8.40
CA ILE A 143 -11.34 -13.82 7.46
C ILE A 143 -12.46 -13.36 6.54
N ASP A 144 -12.73 -12.06 6.54
CA ASP A 144 -13.76 -11.41 5.72
C ASP A 144 -13.20 -10.87 4.41
N PHE A 145 -11.91 -10.53 4.39
CA PHE A 145 -11.22 -9.92 3.25
C PHE A 145 -9.79 -10.43 3.15
N LEU A 146 -9.31 -10.66 1.93
CA LEU A 146 -7.96 -11.15 1.71
C LEU A 146 -7.28 -10.35 0.60
N THR A 147 -6.06 -9.92 0.87
CA THR A 147 -5.13 -9.36 -0.13
C THR A 147 -3.96 -10.30 -0.33
N ALA A 148 -3.42 -10.35 -1.55
CA ALA A 148 -2.24 -11.14 -1.85
C ALA A 148 -1.36 -10.41 -2.87
N ASP A 149 -0.10 -10.17 -2.50
CA ASP A 149 0.95 -9.67 -3.38
C ASP A 149 2.15 -10.62 -3.30
N LEU A 150 2.07 -11.69 -4.08
CA LEU A 150 2.98 -12.84 -4.01
C LEU A 150 3.98 -12.84 -5.15
N SER A 151 5.21 -13.21 -4.83
CA SER A 151 6.28 -13.47 -5.80
C SER A 151 6.63 -14.96 -5.81
N PHE A 152 7.03 -15.48 -6.96
CA PHE A 152 7.57 -16.84 -7.15
C PHE A 152 6.60 -17.99 -6.83
N ILE A 153 5.29 -17.75 -6.80
CA ILE A 153 4.27 -18.78 -6.65
C ILE A 153 3.14 -18.57 -7.66
N SER A 154 2.64 -19.65 -8.24
CA SER A 154 1.53 -19.59 -9.19
C SER A 154 0.20 -19.28 -8.47
N ALA A 155 -0.57 -18.35 -9.01
CA ALA A 155 -1.92 -18.05 -8.53
C ALA A 155 -2.81 -19.29 -8.50
N THR A 156 -2.65 -20.22 -9.44
CA THR A 156 -3.43 -21.46 -9.49
C THR A 156 -3.24 -22.36 -8.28
N LEU A 157 -2.11 -22.23 -7.57
CA LEU A 157 -1.82 -23.00 -6.35
C LEU A 157 -2.47 -22.37 -5.11
N VAL A 158 -2.60 -21.05 -5.07
CA VAL A 158 -3.04 -20.33 -3.88
C VAL A 158 -4.53 -19.93 -3.92
N LEU A 159 -5.10 -19.69 -5.09
CA LEU A 159 -6.51 -19.30 -5.20
C LEU A 159 -7.50 -20.30 -4.57
N PRO A 160 -7.35 -21.64 -4.72
CA PRO A 160 -8.21 -22.58 -4.03
C PRO A 160 -8.09 -22.49 -2.50
N VAL A 161 -6.88 -22.25 -1.99
CA VAL A 161 -6.63 -22.04 -0.55
C VAL A 161 -7.37 -20.79 -0.08
N PHE A 162 -7.21 -19.66 -0.78
CA PHE A 162 -7.86 -18.40 -0.42
C PHE A 162 -9.39 -18.49 -0.46
N TYR A 163 -9.93 -19.18 -1.45
CA TYR A 163 -11.37 -19.44 -1.52
C TYR A 163 -11.86 -20.15 -0.25
N ASN A 164 -11.17 -21.21 0.17
CA ASN A 164 -11.54 -21.97 1.38
C ASN A 164 -11.36 -21.16 2.68
N LEU A 165 -10.51 -20.13 2.71
CA LEU A 165 -10.35 -19.25 3.88
C LEU A 165 -11.50 -18.27 4.04
N LEU A 166 -12.08 -17.81 2.92
CA LEU A 166 -13.13 -16.79 2.88
C LEU A 166 -14.56 -17.37 2.97
N ASP A 167 -14.76 -18.62 2.58
CA ASP A 167 -16.05 -19.31 2.60
C ASP A 167 -16.37 -19.86 4.01
#